data_f69c73bd927695b8aea6acb824ac275c
#
_entry.id   f69c73bd927695b8aea6acb824ac275c
#
_cell.length_a   1.000
_cell.length_b   1.000
_cell.length_c   1.000
_cell.angle_alpha   90.00
_cell.angle_beta   90.00
_cell.angle_gamma   90.00
#
_symmetry.space_group_name_H-M   'P 1'
#
loop_
_entity.id
_entity.type
_entity.pdbx_description
1 polymer ?
#
loop_
_entity_poly.entity_id
_entity_poly.type
_entity_poly.pdbx_seq_one_letter_code
_entity_poly.pdbx_strand_id
1 'polypeptide(L)'
;MASSGLHSNGYSLVRHVLLRTAGWSLDRDVPELGRTLGEELLEPTRVYARDCLALVDAVEVHAMSHITGGGLANNLARVIPPGCRVEIDRSTWTPAPVFGLVQGVGQISTADLEATLNQGVGMVAVLPAESVDAAVALLAGRGLAAWVCGSVAATETTAPGAVSLFGQHAGV
;
A
#
# COMPACT_ATOMS: atom_id res chain seq x y z
N MET A 1 -0.74 5.03 5.45
CA MET A 1 -1.20 6.14 4.61
C MET A 1 -1.71 5.58 3.30
N ALA A 2 -2.93 5.96 2.92
CA ALA A 2 -3.59 5.44 1.73
C ALA A 2 -2.89 5.83 0.44
N SER A 3 -2.89 4.92 -0.55
CA SER A 3 -2.60 5.27 -1.94
C SER A 3 -3.82 5.90 -2.61
N SER A 4 -3.64 6.53 -3.77
CA SER A 4 -4.74 6.98 -4.63
C SER A 4 -5.22 5.89 -5.62
N GLY A 5 -4.67 4.70 -5.55
CA GLY A 5 -4.89 3.58 -6.45
C GLY A 5 -3.58 2.86 -6.75
N LEU A 6 -3.42 2.42 -7.98
CA LEU A 6 -2.23 1.66 -8.44
C LEU A 6 -0.92 2.45 -8.31
N HIS A 7 -0.98 3.78 -8.28
CA HIS A 7 0.16 4.67 -8.48
C HIS A 7 0.82 4.42 -9.85
N SER A 8 2.14 4.55 -9.93
CA SER A 8 2.88 4.31 -11.17
C SER A 8 3.67 3.00 -11.15
N ASN A 9 3.23 2.03 -10.34
CA ASN A 9 3.93 0.76 -10.16
C ASN A 9 3.09 -0.43 -10.59
N GLY A 10 3.73 -1.50 -11.05
CA GLY A 10 3.05 -2.71 -11.45
C GLY A 10 2.27 -2.61 -12.77
N TYR A 11 2.39 -1.52 -13.53
CA TYR A 11 1.63 -1.29 -14.77
C TYR A 11 1.93 -2.29 -15.87
N SER A 12 3.10 -2.92 -15.88
CA SER A 12 3.38 -4.01 -16.81
C SER A 12 2.42 -5.17 -16.62
N LEU A 13 2.16 -5.54 -15.34
CA LEU A 13 1.18 -6.57 -14.99
C LEU A 13 -0.24 -6.13 -15.34
N VAL A 14 -0.66 -4.95 -14.89
CA VAL A 14 -2.01 -4.41 -15.12
C VAL A 14 -2.35 -4.32 -16.60
N ARG A 15 -1.45 -3.78 -17.40
CA ARG A 15 -1.63 -3.68 -18.86
C ARG A 15 -1.64 -5.04 -19.54
N HIS A 16 -0.80 -5.96 -19.08
CA HIS A 16 -0.80 -7.32 -19.61
C HIS A 16 -2.15 -7.99 -19.33
N VAL A 17 -2.64 -7.95 -18.11
CA VAL A 17 -3.89 -8.58 -17.69
C VAL A 17 -5.10 -7.94 -18.37
N LEU A 18 -5.29 -6.66 -18.22
CA LEU A 18 -6.53 -6.00 -18.61
C LEU A 18 -6.57 -5.66 -20.11
N LEU A 19 -5.47 -5.12 -20.66
CA LEU A 19 -5.48 -4.66 -22.06
C LEU A 19 -5.09 -5.77 -23.04
N ARG A 20 -4.06 -6.59 -22.72
CA ARG A 20 -3.58 -7.60 -23.67
C ARG A 20 -4.33 -8.92 -23.57
N THR A 21 -4.47 -9.47 -22.34
CA THR A 21 -5.08 -10.79 -22.15
C THR A 21 -6.59 -10.71 -22.18
N ALA A 22 -7.21 -9.80 -21.42
CA ALA A 22 -8.65 -9.62 -21.41
C ALA A 22 -9.18 -8.81 -22.59
N GLY A 23 -8.30 -8.11 -23.33
CA GLY A 23 -8.68 -7.32 -24.52
C GLY A 23 -9.55 -6.10 -24.19
N TRP A 24 -9.48 -5.59 -22.96
CA TRP A 24 -10.30 -4.45 -22.57
C TRP A 24 -9.79 -3.16 -23.21
N SER A 25 -10.71 -2.32 -23.68
CA SER A 25 -10.40 -0.97 -24.14
C SER A 25 -10.37 0.03 -22.97
N LEU A 26 -9.68 1.15 -23.14
CA LEU A 26 -9.58 2.19 -22.11
C LEU A 26 -10.89 2.95 -21.87
N ASP A 27 -11.77 2.99 -22.86
CA ASP A 27 -13.11 3.60 -22.80
C ASP A 27 -14.17 2.66 -22.21
N ARG A 28 -13.79 1.43 -21.85
CA ARG A 28 -14.68 0.46 -21.20
C ARG A 28 -15.14 0.98 -19.86
N ASP A 29 -16.46 1.08 -19.67
CA ASP A 29 -17.05 1.26 -18.33
C ASP A 29 -16.82 0.01 -17.48
N VAL A 30 -16.33 0.22 -16.27
CA VAL A 30 -16.07 -0.84 -15.28
C VAL A 30 -16.93 -0.56 -14.05
N PRO A 31 -18.07 -1.27 -13.89
CA PRO A 31 -19.02 -1.01 -12.80
C PRO A 31 -18.40 -1.06 -11.40
N GLU A 32 -17.46 -1.97 -11.19
CA GLU A 32 -16.75 -2.14 -9.91
C GLU A 32 -15.89 -0.92 -9.55
N LEU A 33 -15.47 -0.14 -10.54
CA LEU A 33 -14.68 1.07 -10.39
C LEU A 33 -15.54 2.34 -10.38
N GLY A 34 -16.78 2.27 -10.89
CA GLY A 34 -17.67 3.41 -11.07
C GLY A 34 -17.20 4.43 -12.11
N ARG A 35 -16.24 4.05 -12.96
CA ARG A 35 -15.63 4.89 -14.00
C ARG A 35 -15.04 4.04 -15.11
N THR A 36 -14.57 4.66 -16.18
CA THR A 36 -13.90 3.93 -17.26
C THR A 36 -12.54 3.36 -16.79
N LEU A 37 -12.08 2.32 -17.50
CA LEU A 37 -10.76 1.76 -17.23
C LEU A 37 -9.65 2.80 -17.43
N GLY A 38 -9.76 3.66 -18.44
CA GLY A 38 -8.80 4.72 -18.72
C GLY A 38 -8.70 5.73 -17.59
N GLU A 39 -9.84 6.18 -17.04
CA GLU A 39 -9.88 7.09 -15.89
C GLU A 39 -9.22 6.46 -14.67
N GLU A 40 -9.49 5.17 -14.39
CA GLU A 40 -8.81 4.47 -13.29
C GLU A 40 -7.30 4.38 -13.50
N LEU A 41 -6.86 4.00 -14.69
CA LEU A 41 -5.45 3.83 -14.99
C LEU A 41 -4.69 5.17 -15.10
N LEU A 42 -5.39 6.28 -15.25
CA LEU A 42 -4.81 7.63 -15.26
C LEU A 42 -4.88 8.32 -13.89
N GLU A 43 -5.40 7.64 -12.84
CA GLU A 43 -5.43 8.21 -11.49
C GLU A 43 -4.02 8.65 -11.06
N PRO A 44 -3.81 9.95 -10.75
CA PRO A 44 -2.49 10.45 -10.42
C PRO A 44 -1.91 9.79 -9.18
N THR A 45 -0.63 9.48 -9.21
CA THR A 45 0.12 9.06 -8.02
C THR A 45 0.05 10.14 -6.97
N ARG A 46 -0.37 9.79 -5.75
CA ARG A 46 -0.40 10.72 -4.62
C ARG A 46 1.00 11.19 -4.26
N VAL A 47 1.15 12.50 -4.07
CA VAL A 47 2.41 13.12 -3.63
C VAL A 47 2.40 13.27 -2.11
N TYR A 48 3.23 12.52 -1.41
CA TYR A 48 3.30 12.48 0.06
C TYR A 48 4.26 13.48 0.69
N ALA A 49 5.07 14.20 -0.10
CA ALA A 49 6.18 14.99 0.40
C ALA A 49 5.79 15.97 1.52
N ARG A 50 4.72 16.74 1.31
CA ARG A 50 4.25 17.73 2.29
C ARG A 50 3.66 17.08 3.55
N ASP A 51 3.04 15.91 3.41
CA ASP A 51 2.42 15.19 4.52
C ASP A 51 3.48 14.49 5.37
N CYS A 52 4.49 13.89 4.72
CA CYS A 52 5.65 13.30 5.39
C CYS A 52 6.46 14.36 6.16
N LEU A 53 6.72 15.53 5.56
CA LEU A 53 7.41 16.63 6.24
C LEU A 53 6.62 17.11 7.46
N ALA A 54 5.32 17.35 7.31
CA ALA A 54 4.47 17.75 8.43
C ALA A 54 4.44 16.70 9.55
N LEU A 55 4.49 15.41 9.20
CA LEU A 55 4.54 14.33 10.18
C LEU A 55 5.88 14.33 10.95
N VAL A 56 7.00 14.46 10.26
CA VAL A 56 8.34 14.52 10.89
C VAL A 56 8.50 15.75 11.78
N ASP A 57 7.89 16.88 11.40
CA ASP A 57 7.93 18.11 12.21
C ASP A 57 7.07 17.99 13.49
N ALA A 58 6.04 17.13 13.47
CA ALA A 58 5.06 17.04 14.57
C ALA A 58 5.33 15.91 15.55
N VAL A 59 5.91 14.80 15.11
CA VAL A 59 6.13 13.60 15.93
C VAL A 59 7.45 12.93 15.59
N GLU A 60 7.96 12.12 16.51
CA GLU A 60 9.14 11.29 16.27
C GLU A 60 8.80 10.23 15.19
N VAL A 61 9.65 10.12 14.16
CA VAL A 61 9.52 9.14 13.09
C VAL A 61 10.80 8.34 12.98
N HIS A 62 10.73 7.04 13.23
CA HIS A 62 11.90 6.15 13.16
C HIS A 62 12.27 5.77 11.74
N ALA A 63 11.28 5.53 10.88
CA ALA A 63 11.50 5.19 9.48
C ALA A 63 10.26 5.51 8.62
N MET A 64 10.49 5.71 7.33
CA MET A 64 9.43 5.80 6.32
C MET A 64 9.76 4.93 5.13
N SER A 65 8.73 4.29 4.56
CA SER A 65 8.85 3.49 3.34
C SER A 65 7.77 3.88 2.34
N HIS A 66 8.19 4.28 1.14
CA HIS A 66 7.30 4.47 0.01
C HIS A 66 7.05 3.12 -0.67
N ILE A 67 5.78 2.74 -0.75
CA ILE A 67 5.38 1.46 -1.30
C ILE A 67 5.26 1.56 -2.81
N THR A 68 6.19 0.90 -3.49
CA THR A 68 6.35 0.91 -4.94
C THR A 68 6.38 -0.52 -5.50
N GLY A 69 6.98 -0.74 -6.66
CA GLY A 69 7.19 -2.10 -7.19
C GLY A 69 7.93 -2.97 -6.18
N GLY A 70 7.44 -4.19 -5.99
CA GLY A 70 7.87 -5.10 -4.93
C GLY A 70 6.89 -5.19 -3.75
N GLY A 71 5.85 -4.34 -3.72
CA GLY A 71 4.77 -4.40 -2.74
C GLY A 71 5.15 -3.96 -1.33
N LEU A 72 4.19 -4.09 -0.41
CA LEU A 72 4.30 -3.56 0.95
C LEU A 72 5.47 -4.19 1.72
N ALA A 73 5.53 -5.52 1.81
CA ALA A 73 6.53 -6.20 2.62
C ALA A 73 7.97 -5.91 2.17
N ASN A 74 8.24 -6.05 0.87
CA ASN A 74 9.59 -5.89 0.34
C ASN A 74 10.09 -4.43 0.43
N ASN A 75 9.20 -3.45 0.27
CA ASN A 75 9.61 -2.05 0.42
C ASN A 75 9.85 -1.68 1.88
N LEU A 76 8.95 -2.12 2.78
CA LEU A 76 9.10 -1.86 4.21
C LEU A 76 10.36 -2.54 4.79
N ALA A 77 10.66 -3.77 4.37
CA ALA A 77 11.84 -4.51 4.78
C ALA A 77 13.17 -3.76 4.58
N ARG A 78 13.24 -2.85 3.60
CA ARG A 78 14.45 -2.07 3.30
C ARG A 78 14.81 -1.05 4.36
N VAL A 79 13.84 -0.65 5.17
CA VAL A 79 14.01 0.39 6.21
C VAL A 79 13.95 -0.18 7.62
N ILE A 80 13.73 -1.49 7.78
CA ILE A 80 13.70 -2.17 9.08
C ILE A 80 15.10 -2.68 9.42
N PRO A 81 15.70 -2.25 10.53
CA PRO A 81 17.04 -2.69 10.92
C PRO A 81 17.06 -4.15 11.39
N PRO A 82 18.25 -4.79 11.40
CA PRO A 82 18.46 -6.06 12.07
C PRO A 82 18.00 -6.01 13.54
N GLY A 83 17.49 -7.12 14.06
CA GLY A 83 16.98 -7.18 15.44
C GLY A 83 15.54 -6.66 15.59
N CYS A 84 14.89 -6.26 14.48
CA CYS A 84 13.48 -5.88 14.42
C CYS A 84 12.70 -6.77 13.44
N ARG A 85 11.44 -7.07 13.79
CA ARG A 85 10.46 -7.69 12.90
C ARG A 85 9.20 -6.83 12.84
N VAL A 86 8.53 -6.86 11.72
CA VAL A 86 7.25 -6.16 11.49
C VAL A 86 6.17 -7.16 11.17
N GLU A 87 5.03 -7.01 11.81
CA GLU A 87 3.82 -7.79 11.56
C GLU A 87 2.73 -6.84 11.06
N ILE A 88 2.24 -7.08 9.85
CA ILE A 88 1.20 -6.29 9.18
C ILE A 88 -0.10 -7.08 9.16
N ASP A 89 -1.17 -6.50 9.68
CA ASP A 89 -2.51 -7.07 9.67
C ASP A 89 -3.33 -6.54 8.49
N ARG A 90 -3.61 -7.42 7.52
CA ARG A 90 -4.42 -7.09 6.34
C ARG A 90 -5.85 -6.68 6.68
N SER A 91 -6.38 -7.12 7.82
CA SER A 91 -7.76 -6.79 8.21
C SER A 91 -7.97 -5.31 8.54
N THR A 92 -6.89 -4.55 8.69
CA THR A 92 -6.94 -3.12 9.07
C THR A 92 -7.29 -2.18 7.93
N TRP A 93 -7.34 -2.66 6.69
CA TRP A 93 -7.79 -1.85 5.53
C TRP A 93 -8.42 -2.71 4.44
N THR A 94 -9.17 -2.05 3.56
CA THR A 94 -9.70 -2.64 2.33
C THR A 94 -8.98 -2.04 1.14
N PRO A 95 -8.32 -2.84 0.29
CA PRO A 95 -7.74 -2.36 -0.96
C PRO A 95 -8.81 -1.79 -1.89
N ALA A 96 -8.46 -0.80 -2.71
CA ALA A 96 -9.37 -0.27 -3.71
C ALA A 96 -9.79 -1.37 -4.72
N PRO A 97 -11.00 -1.28 -5.31
CA PRO A 97 -11.56 -2.33 -6.18
C PRO A 97 -10.65 -2.73 -7.35
N VAL A 98 -9.81 -1.83 -7.84
CA VAL A 98 -8.89 -2.09 -8.94
C VAL A 98 -7.92 -3.25 -8.66
N PHE A 99 -7.52 -3.45 -7.41
CA PHE A 99 -6.62 -4.56 -7.03
C PHE A 99 -7.31 -5.92 -7.18
N GLY A 100 -8.54 -6.04 -6.65
CA GLY A 100 -9.37 -7.24 -6.81
C GLY A 100 -9.72 -7.51 -8.27
N LEU A 101 -9.97 -6.45 -9.06
CA LEU A 101 -10.23 -6.55 -10.48
C LEU A 101 -9.03 -7.16 -11.24
N VAL A 102 -7.83 -6.63 -11.01
CA VAL A 102 -6.60 -7.15 -11.63
C VAL A 102 -6.35 -8.60 -11.20
N GLN A 103 -6.57 -8.91 -9.93
CA GLN A 103 -6.43 -10.25 -9.40
C GLN A 103 -7.38 -11.24 -10.05
N GLY A 104 -8.68 -10.92 -10.10
CA GLY A 104 -9.73 -11.80 -10.62
C GLY A 104 -9.60 -12.03 -12.12
N VAL A 105 -9.42 -10.96 -12.90
CA VAL A 105 -9.25 -11.06 -14.35
C VAL A 105 -7.97 -11.80 -14.71
N GLY A 106 -6.87 -11.53 -14.00
CA GLY A 106 -5.57 -12.14 -14.23
C GLY A 106 -5.39 -13.52 -13.59
N GLN A 107 -6.33 -13.97 -12.76
CA GLN A 107 -6.20 -15.19 -11.96
C GLN A 107 -4.87 -15.23 -11.19
N ILE A 108 -4.47 -14.07 -10.64
CA ILE A 108 -3.19 -13.87 -9.97
C ILE A 108 -3.30 -14.34 -8.52
N SER A 109 -2.29 -15.04 -8.02
CA SER A 109 -2.23 -15.39 -6.60
C SER A 109 -2.13 -14.12 -5.73
N THR A 110 -2.70 -14.15 -4.54
CA THR A 110 -2.58 -13.03 -3.58
C THR A 110 -1.12 -12.68 -3.32
N ALA A 111 -0.25 -13.68 -3.19
CA ALA A 111 1.17 -13.47 -2.96
C ALA A 111 1.86 -12.72 -4.10
N ASP A 112 1.56 -13.07 -5.36
CA ASP A 112 2.14 -12.39 -6.53
C ASP A 112 1.61 -10.95 -6.67
N LEU A 113 0.31 -10.77 -6.39
CA LEU A 113 -0.32 -9.46 -6.40
C LEU A 113 0.31 -8.53 -5.36
N GLU A 114 0.47 -9.00 -4.12
CA GLU A 114 1.10 -8.29 -3.01
C GLU A 114 2.59 -8.02 -3.24
N ALA A 115 3.29 -8.91 -3.93
CA ALA A 115 4.69 -8.71 -4.32
C ALA A 115 4.87 -7.69 -5.45
N THR A 116 3.78 -7.31 -6.14
CA THR A 116 3.85 -6.43 -7.33
C THR A 116 3.19 -5.08 -7.12
N LEU A 117 2.03 -5.05 -6.42
CA LEU A 117 1.19 -3.85 -6.27
C LEU A 117 1.16 -3.37 -4.80
N ASN A 118 0.83 -2.10 -4.61
CA ASN A 118 0.82 -1.45 -3.30
C ASN A 118 -0.38 -1.82 -2.40
N GLN A 119 -1.39 -2.51 -2.94
CA GLN A 119 -2.61 -2.95 -2.24
C GLN A 119 -3.34 -1.83 -1.46
N GLY A 120 -3.26 -0.59 -1.94
CA GLY A 120 -3.92 0.55 -1.29
C GLY A 120 -3.06 1.28 -0.25
N VAL A 121 -1.84 0.82 -0.01
CA VAL A 121 -0.88 1.46 0.91
C VAL A 121 0.21 2.18 0.11
N GLY A 122 0.26 3.52 0.18
CA GLY A 122 1.25 4.30 -0.56
C GLY A 122 2.50 4.63 0.26
N MET A 123 2.34 4.92 1.55
CA MET A 123 3.44 5.20 2.48
C MET A 123 3.21 4.51 3.81
N VAL A 124 4.27 4.01 4.41
CA VAL A 124 4.30 3.53 5.80
C VAL A 124 5.27 4.39 6.60
N ALA A 125 4.87 4.78 7.81
CA ALA A 125 5.74 5.39 8.79
C ALA A 125 5.81 4.47 10.03
N VAL A 126 7.00 4.33 10.60
CA VAL A 126 7.26 3.63 11.85
C VAL A 126 7.43 4.69 12.93
N LEU A 127 6.60 4.63 13.96
CA LEU A 127 6.47 5.64 15.02
C LEU A 127 6.51 4.97 16.39
N PRO A 128 6.89 5.72 17.47
CA PRO A 128 6.57 5.32 18.83
C PRO A 128 5.06 5.16 19.04
N ALA A 129 4.65 4.18 19.82
CA ALA A 129 3.23 3.86 20.01
C ALA A 129 2.41 5.07 20.54
N GLU A 130 2.99 5.86 21.43
CA GLU A 130 2.40 7.07 22.00
C GLU A 130 2.19 8.20 20.98
N SER A 131 2.88 8.18 19.86
CA SER A 131 2.76 9.20 18.80
C SER A 131 1.69 8.88 17.75
N VAL A 132 1.15 7.67 17.76
CA VAL A 132 0.29 7.16 16.68
C VAL A 132 -1.00 7.95 16.53
N ASP A 133 -1.70 8.22 17.63
CA ASP A 133 -2.99 8.95 17.58
C ASP A 133 -2.80 10.38 17.04
N ALA A 134 -1.73 11.07 17.48
CA ALA A 134 -1.40 12.40 16.99
C ALA A 134 -1.05 12.38 15.48
N ALA A 135 -0.29 11.37 15.04
CA ALA A 135 0.09 11.19 13.65
C ALA A 135 -1.14 10.92 12.75
N VAL A 136 -2.03 10.03 13.16
CA VAL A 136 -3.26 9.72 12.41
C VAL A 136 -4.17 10.95 12.33
N ALA A 137 -4.37 11.67 13.45
CA ALA A 137 -5.18 12.89 13.47
C ALA A 137 -4.60 13.99 12.58
N LEU A 138 -3.28 14.20 12.60
CA LEU A 138 -2.59 15.16 11.76
C LEU A 138 -2.81 14.85 10.27
N LEU A 139 -2.61 13.60 9.86
CA LEU A 139 -2.77 13.18 8.47
C LEU A 139 -4.23 13.29 8.02
N ALA A 140 -5.18 12.90 8.88
CA ALA A 140 -6.61 13.06 8.60
C ALA A 140 -7.00 14.53 8.42
N GLY A 141 -6.50 15.44 9.26
CA GLY A 141 -6.68 16.88 9.13
C GLY A 141 -6.11 17.48 7.83
N ARG A 142 -5.20 16.76 7.19
CA ARG A 142 -4.61 17.10 5.88
C ARG A 142 -5.31 16.39 4.70
N GLY A 143 -6.39 15.66 4.96
CA GLY A 143 -7.15 14.93 3.94
C GLY A 143 -6.45 13.64 3.47
N LEU A 144 -5.51 13.12 4.24
CA LEU A 144 -4.83 11.85 3.95
C LEU A 144 -5.28 10.77 4.93
N ALA A 145 -6.01 9.77 4.43
CA ALA A 145 -6.38 8.62 5.25
C ALA A 145 -5.13 7.85 5.72
N ALA A 146 -5.06 7.62 7.00
CA ALA A 146 -3.99 6.86 7.64
C ALA A 146 -4.57 6.00 8.78
N TRP A 147 -3.96 4.87 9.02
CA TRP A 147 -4.37 3.92 10.05
C TRP A 147 -3.17 3.12 10.56
N VAL A 148 -3.34 2.46 11.70
CA VAL A 148 -2.37 1.49 12.19
C VAL A 148 -2.54 0.20 11.41
N CYS A 149 -1.52 -0.22 10.68
CA CYS A 149 -1.58 -1.45 9.89
C CYS A 149 -0.75 -2.59 10.51
N GLY A 150 -0.02 -2.33 11.58
CA GLY A 150 0.82 -3.36 12.18
C GLY A 150 1.70 -2.81 13.30
N SER A 151 2.63 -3.64 13.74
CA SER A 151 3.55 -3.32 14.82
C SER A 151 4.97 -3.79 14.52
N VAL A 152 5.93 -3.16 15.21
CA VAL A 152 7.34 -3.55 15.19
C VAL A 152 7.70 -4.13 16.54
N ALA A 153 8.40 -5.26 16.56
CA ALA A 153 8.88 -5.92 17.75
C ALA A 153 10.35 -6.29 17.63
N ALA A 154 11.03 -6.39 18.76
CA ALA A 154 12.39 -6.92 18.80
C ALA A 154 12.38 -8.42 18.41
N THR A 155 13.47 -8.86 17.79
CA THR A 155 13.71 -10.27 17.46
C THR A 155 15.19 -10.60 17.61
N GLU A 156 15.50 -11.86 17.94
CA GLU A 156 16.89 -12.33 17.98
C GLU A 156 17.48 -12.59 16.58
N THR A 157 16.63 -12.57 15.55
CA THR A 157 17.07 -12.75 14.17
C THR A 157 17.89 -11.55 13.72
N THR A 158 19.12 -11.81 13.29
CA THR A 158 20.02 -10.78 12.74
C THR A 158 19.80 -10.52 11.24
N ALA A 159 18.88 -11.26 10.61
CA ALA A 159 18.49 -10.99 9.22
C ALA A 159 17.78 -9.63 9.13
N PRO A 160 18.20 -8.75 8.20
CA PRO A 160 17.54 -7.47 8.01
C PRO A 160 16.13 -7.66 7.44
N GLY A 161 15.20 -6.79 7.84
CA GLY A 161 13.95 -6.61 7.14
C GLY A 161 12.92 -7.72 7.26
N ALA A 162 12.78 -8.35 8.43
CA ALA A 162 11.70 -9.33 8.66
C ALA A 162 10.33 -8.65 8.68
N VAL A 163 9.58 -8.73 7.57
CA VAL A 163 8.21 -8.24 7.45
C VAL A 163 7.29 -9.39 7.07
N SER A 164 6.26 -9.63 7.86
CA SER A 164 5.22 -10.64 7.60
C SER A 164 3.85 -9.98 7.50
N LEU A 165 3.02 -10.50 6.62
CA LEU A 165 1.62 -10.11 6.48
C LEU A 165 0.74 -11.27 6.95
N PHE A 166 -0.25 -10.98 7.79
CA PHE A 166 -1.22 -11.95 8.28
C PHE A 166 -2.65 -11.43 8.14
N GLY A 167 -3.64 -12.27 8.45
CA GLY A 167 -5.04 -11.93 8.29
C GLY A 167 -5.50 -11.88 6.83
N GLN A 168 -6.70 -11.40 6.60
CA GLN A 168 -7.30 -11.20 5.28
C GLN A 168 -7.89 -9.79 5.21
N HIS A 169 -7.89 -9.19 4.03
CA HIS A 169 -8.53 -7.89 3.83
C HIS A 169 -10.03 -7.97 4.09
N ALA A 170 -10.59 -6.97 4.73
CA ALA A 170 -12.02 -6.86 4.91
C ALA A 170 -12.70 -6.65 3.55
N GLY A 171 -13.75 -7.43 3.26
CA GLY A 171 -14.56 -7.26 2.05
C GLY A 171 -14.00 -7.86 0.76
N VAL A 172 -13.01 -8.74 0.86
CA VAL A 172 -12.49 -9.52 -0.29
C VAL A 172 -12.83 -10.98 -0.11
#